data_9bf5356aae2792b205aeda5b611aea32
#
_entry.id   9bf5356aae2792b205aeda5b611aea32
#
_cell.length_a   1.000
_cell.length_b   1.000
_cell.length_c   1.000
_cell.angle_alpha   90.00
_cell.angle_beta   90.00
_cell.angle_gamma   90.00
#
_symmetry.space_group_name_H-M   'P 1'
#
loop_
_entity.id
_entity.type
_entity.pdbx_description
1 polymer ?
#
loop_
_entity_poly.entity_id
_entity_poly.type
_entity_poly.pdbx_seq_one_letter_code
_entity_poly.pdbx_strand_id
1 'polypeptide(L)'
;MTSQGVSKMQGGLLTADDARKLASGPTQEHAYARGPRITAIETVVPYDVMPGMLALRVHTDAGTVGGESVIGHGETYYLPEAAAAVIHDWMANRLIGSDAAAIESHWRFLYERCIAFGGVGAELRALSAIDLALWDIAGQLCERPVWRLLGGPVRDAVPVYNSCGGPFYGRRTAGSATFAGWPGHGDPGKPGPLEDNWNCINRPGDLAEKLLELGYGAMKLWAFDAVYRESGGQRISAKDVDRGVAPFRAIRERVGNDIDVMLDGHGFFSLAAGLAIARGMREVQPLWMEDVVRTDNVQTLAAFRADAGVPLAVSEMLVTREQYRQVLEGRAADYVMIDPTWVGGISETRRIAELAQLHNVPVLMHDCTGPLTLFAGLNIAASVPGVTYQETVRAHIATLYPHLIDTTVEIKAGAIALSERSGIGVRWLDELFESSAKGYRLSGRL
;
A
#
# COMPACT_ATOMS: atom_id res chain seq x y z
N MET A 1 -44.60 51.77 31.08
CA MET A 1 -43.80 52.20 29.93
C MET A 1 -42.84 51.04 29.68
N THR A 2 -42.82 50.34 28.72
CA THR A 2 -43.46 49.99 27.46
C THR A 2 -43.00 48.59 27.09
N SER A 3 -43.92 47.69 26.91
CA SER A 3 -43.76 46.37 26.33
C SER A 3 -43.44 46.48 24.84
N GLN A 4 -42.47 45.75 24.33
CA GLN A 4 -42.29 45.34 22.94
C GLN A 4 -41.03 44.46 22.91
N GLY A 5 -40.90 43.29 22.33
CA GLY A 5 -41.79 42.51 21.53
C GLY A 5 -41.17 41.13 21.39
N VAL A 6 -41.88 40.12 21.88
CA VAL A 6 -41.53 38.72 21.60
C VAL A 6 -42.05 38.38 20.21
N SER A 7 -41.18 38.30 19.23
CA SER A 7 -41.51 37.81 17.89
C SER A 7 -41.87 36.33 17.97
N LYS A 8 -43.09 36.01 17.62
CA LYS A 8 -43.60 34.65 17.42
C LYS A 8 -42.79 33.98 16.29
N MET A 9 -41.97 32.99 16.61
CA MET A 9 -41.57 32.00 15.61
C MET A 9 -42.82 31.18 15.22
N GLN A 10 -43.39 31.47 14.08
CA GLN A 10 -44.36 30.58 13.45
C GLN A 10 -43.63 29.34 12.98
N GLY A 11 -43.87 28.20 13.61
CA GLY A 11 -43.46 26.88 13.13
C GLY A 11 -44.24 26.55 11.85
N GLY A 12 -43.76 27.00 10.71
CA GLY A 12 -44.18 26.52 9.42
C GLY A 12 -43.66 25.11 9.20
N LEU A 13 -44.54 24.15 8.97
CA LEU A 13 -44.20 22.85 8.43
C LEU A 13 -43.43 23.07 7.12
N LEU A 14 -42.25 22.39 6.97
CA LEU A 14 -41.49 22.36 5.73
C LEU A 14 -42.45 21.98 4.57
N THR A 15 -42.48 22.77 3.51
CA THR A 15 -43.22 22.43 2.31
C THR A 15 -42.60 21.22 1.60
N ALA A 16 -43.38 20.56 0.75
CA ALA A 16 -42.86 19.46 -0.06
C ALA A 16 -41.68 19.90 -0.95
N ASP A 17 -41.60 21.18 -1.32
CA ASP A 17 -40.49 21.78 -2.05
C ASP A 17 -39.26 21.99 -1.17
N ASP A 18 -39.44 22.39 0.09
CA ASP A 18 -38.34 22.50 1.05
C ASP A 18 -37.76 21.11 1.38
N ALA A 19 -38.64 20.11 1.52
CA ALA A 19 -38.22 18.72 1.71
C ALA A 19 -37.46 18.17 0.48
N ARG A 20 -37.89 18.52 -0.74
CA ARG A 20 -37.16 18.15 -1.98
C ARG A 20 -35.81 18.85 -2.06
N LYS A 21 -35.71 20.13 -1.70
CA LYS A 21 -34.43 20.87 -1.64
C LYS A 21 -33.49 20.30 -0.59
N LEU A 22 -33.99 19.87 0.56
CA LEU A 22 -33.21 19.19 1.59
C LEU A 22 -32.80 17.76 1.17
N ALA A 23 -33.67 17.04 0.43
CA ALA A 23 -33.38 15.70 -0.06
C ALA A 23 -32.41 15.67 -1.28
N SER A 24 -32.33 16.76 -2.04
CA SER A 24 -31.42 16.88 -3.19
C SER A 24 -29.96 17.07 -2.78
N GLY A 25 -29.63 17.15 -1.48
CA GLY A 25 -28.31 17.48 -0.97
C GLY A 25 -27.87 18.89 -1.40
N PRO A 26 -26.80 19.45 -0.85
CA PRO A 26 -26.40 20.80 -1.18
C PRO A 26 -25.96 20.87 -2.65
N THR A 27 -26.83 21.25 -3.55
CA THR A 27 -26.47 22.01 -4.75
C THR A 27 -26.18 23.45 -4.31
N GLN A 28 -25.41 23.64 -3.25
CA GLN A 28 -24.74 24.90 -3.07
C GLN A 28 -23.72 24.97 -4.19
N GLU A 29 -23.98 25.82 -5.17
CA GLU A 29 -22.94 26.45 -5.95
C GLU A 29 -21.99 27.08 -4.93
N HIS A 30 -20.96 26.33 -4.55
CA HIS A 30 -19.92 26.89 -3.71
C HIS A 30 -19.32 28.05 -4.49
N ALA A 31 -19.27 29.21 -3.87
CA ALA A 31 -18.65 30.42 -4.44
C ALA A 31 -17.13 30.30 -4.62
N TYR A 32 -16.57 29.11 -4.40
CA TYR A 32 -15.17 28.79 -4.64
C TYR A 32 -14.95 28.42 -6.10
N ALA A 33 -13.84 28.88 -6.65
CA ALA A 33 -13.42 28.43 -7.98
C ALA A 33 -13.38 26.89 -7.99
N ARG A 34 -14.15 26.28 -8.89
CA ARG A 34 -14.16 24.83 -9.08
C ARG A 34 -12.81 24.44 -9.67
N GLY A 35 -12.22 23.34 -9.18
CA GLY A 35 -11.07 22.71 -9.80
C GLY A 35 -11.44 22.13 -11.18
N PRO A 36 -10.45 21.60 -11.89
CA PRO A 36 -10.67 20.97 -13.19
C PRO A 36 -11.59 19.74 -13.04
N ARG A 37 -12.38 19.50 -14.09
CA ARG A 37 -13.30 18.37 -14.13
C ARG A 37 -12.59 17.11 -14.60
N ILE A 38 -12.93 15.99 -14.03
CA ILE A 38 -12.54 14.68 -14.52
C ILE A 38 -13.27 14.42 -15.85
N THR A 39 -12.53 14.15 -16.93
CA THR A 39 -13.08 13.90 -18.27
C THR A 39 -13.11 12.44 -18.63
N ALA A 40 -12.10 11.67 -18.20
CA ALA A 40 -12.00 10.24 -18.48
C ALA A 40 -11.22 9.50 -17.39
N ILE A 41 -11.46 8.21 -17.32
CA ILE A 41 -10.69 7.27 -16.50
C ILE A 41 -10.28 6.10 -17.38
N GLU A 42 -8.99 5.82 -17.43
CA GLU A 42 -8.41 4.66 -18.10
C GLU A 42 -7.85 3.69 -17.08
N THR A 43 -7.98 2.42 -17.36
CA THR A 43 -7.27 1.36 -16.63
C THR A 43 -6.64 0.37 -17.59
N VAL A 44 -5.53 -0.22 -17.19
CA VAL A 44 -4.90 -1.33 -17.90
C VAL A 44 -4.28 -2.32 -16.92
N VAL A 45 -4.35 -3.60 -17.27
CA VAL A 45 -3.60 -4.67 -16.58
C VAL A 45 -2.40 -5.02 -17.44
N PRO A 46 -1.16 -4.71 -17.00
CA PRO A 46 0.04 -5.00 -17.78
C PRO A 46 0.40 -6.50 -17.68
N TYR A 47 -0.37 -7.36 -18.35
CA TYR A 47 -0.28 -8.81 -18.24
C TYR A 47 1.11 -9.38 -18.52
N ASP A 48 1.86 -8.77 -19.42
CA ASP A 48 3.18 -9.25 -19.82
C ASP A 48 4.29 -8.86 -18.82
N VAL A 49 4.04 -7.81 -18.03
CA VAL A 49 5.01 -7.31 -17.04
C VAL A 49 4.59 -7.66 -15.62
N MET A 50 3.37 -7.28 -15.21
CA MET A 50 2.90 -7.39 -13.83
C MET A 50 1.40 -7.70 -13.77
N PRO A 51 0.99 -8.96 -14.06
CA PRO A 51 -0.41 -9.34 -14.27
C PRO A 51 -1.30 -9.24 -13.03
N GLY A 52 -0.73 -9.05 -11.84
CA GLY A 52 -1.47 -8.80 -10.60
C GLY A 52 -1.82 -7.35 -10.35
N MET A 53 -1.28 -6.42 -11.16
CA MET A 53 -1.39 -4.98 -10.99
C MET A 53 -2.47 -4.38 -11.88
N LEU A 54 -3.14 -3.34 -11.41
CA LEU A 54 -3.96 -2.42 -12.19
C LEU A 54 -3.29 -1.06 -12.23
N ALA A 55 -2.91 -0.60 -13.41
CA ALA A 55 -2.52 0.78 -13.65
C ALA A 55 -3.75 1.63 -14.03
N LEU A 56 -3.80 2.87 -13.54
CA LEU A 56 -4.93 3.79 -13.73
C LEU A 56 -4.44 5.17 -14.12
N ARG A 57 -5.19 5.83 -15.01
CA ARG A 57 -5.08 7.27 -15.32
C ARG A 57 -6.43 7.96 -15.14
N VAL A 58 -6.40 9.15 -14.56
CA VAL A 58 -7.55 10.06 -14.46
C VAL A 58 -7.23 11.32 -15.24
N HIS A 59 -7.99 11.56 -16.31
CA HIS A 59 -7.85 12.74 -17.19
C HIS A 59 -8.72 13.89 -16.70
N THR A 60 -8.25 15.11 -16.93
CA THR A 60 -8.96 16.34 -16.55
C THR A 60 -9.03 17.34 -17.69
N ASP A 61 -9.93 18.34 -17.57
CA ASP A 61 -10.01 19.49 -18.47
C ASP A 61 -9.09 20.66 -18.04
N ALA A 62 -8.12 20.41 -17.16
CA ALA A 62 -7.18 21.43 -16.68
C ALA A 62 -6.26 22.01 -17.77
N GLY A 63 -6.19 21.36 -18.94
CA GLY A 63 -5.19 21.68 -19.95
C GLY A 63 -3.78 21.28 -19.53
N THR A 64 -2.78 22.15 -19.76
CA THR A 64 -1.38 21.88 -19.40
C THR A 64 -0.91 22.78 -18.26
N VAL A 65 -0.18 22.20 -17.31
CA VAL A 65 0.53 22.92 -16.25
C VAL A 65 2.01 22.58 -16.36
N GLY A 66 2.88 23.60 -16.32
CA GLY A 66 4.30 23.38 -16.54
C GLY A 66 4.67 22.81 -17.94
N GLY A 67 3.75 22.89 -18.93
CA GLY A 67 3.93 22.35 -20.28
C GLY A 67 3.46 20.90 -20.47
N GLU A 68 2.92 20.27 -19.43
CA GLU A 68 2.44 18.88 -19.44
C GLU A 68 0.94 18.79 -19.12
N SER A 69 0.22 17.86 -19.75
CA SER A 69 -1.19 17.61 -19.46
C SER A 69 -1.37 17.13 -18.03
N VAL A 70 -2.40 17.63 -17.35
CA VAL A 70 -2.72 17.22 -15.97
C VAL A 70 -3.49 15.91 -16.00
N ILE A 71 -2.77 14.82 -15.79
CA ILE A 71 -3.28 13.44 -15.75
C ILE A 71 -2.83 12.82 -14.43
N GLY A 72 -3.77 12.35 -13.62
CA GLY A 72 -3.46 11.67 -12.39
C GLY A 72 -3.16 10.19 -12.63
N HIS A 73 -2.14 9.68 -11.93
CA HIS A 73 -1.68 8.32 -12.03
C HIS A 73 -2.00 7.57 -10.72
N GLY A 74 -2.59 6.38 -10.83
CA GLY A 74 -2.96 5.54 -9.71
C GLY A 74 -2.63 4.07 -9.97
N GLU A 75 -2.64 3.29 -8.89
CA GLU A 75 -2.29 1.88 -8.90
C GLU A 75 -3.08 1.12 -7.84
N THR A 76 -3.34 -0.15 -8.11
CA THR A 76 -3.63 -1.13 -7.07
C THR A 76 -3.13 -2.51 -7.48
N TYR A 77 -3.10 -3.44 -6.53
CA TYR A 77 -2.59 -4.79 -6.75
C TYR A 77 -3.56 -5.85 -6.22
N TYR A 78 -3.47 -7.07 -6.73
CA TYR A 78 -4.40 -8.18 -6.57
C TYR A 78 -5.82 -7.88 -7.09
N LEU A 79 -6.43 -8.87 -7.71
CA LEU A 79 -7.76 -8.79 -8.31
C LEU A 79 -7.92 -7.60 -9.29
N PRO A 80 -6.94 -7.32 -10.20
CA PRO A 80 -6.94 -6.11 -11.02
C PRO A 80 -8.20 -5.99 -11.88
N GLU A 81 -8.71 -7.08 -12.43
CA GLU A 81 -9.91 -7.08 -13.28
C GLU A 81 -11.18 -6.76 -12.46
N ALA A 82 -11.26 -7.22 -11.19
CA ALA A 82 -12.37 -6.88 -10.32
C ALA A 82 -12.32 -5.40 -9.91
N ALA A 83 -11.14 -4.89 -9.58
CA ALA A 83 -10.95 -3.46 -9.29
C ALA A 83 -11.30 -2.58 -10.51
N ALA A 84 -10.87 -2.98 -11.74
CA ALA A 84 -11.23 -2.30 -12.97
C ALA A 84 -12.76 -2.29 -13.19
N ALA A 85 -13.44 -3.40 -12.94
CA ALA A 85 -14.89 -3.48 -13.03
C ALA A 85 -15.56 -2.50 -12.06
N VAL A 86 -15.14 -2.46 -10.80
CA VAL A 86 -15.65 -1.50 -9.81
C VAL A 86 -15.45 -0.06 -10.26
N ILE A 87 -14.26 0.26 -10.80
CA ILE A 87 -13.95 1.60 -11.31
C ILE A 87 -14.90 1.98 -12.45
N HIS A 88 -14.97 1.16 -13.49
CA HIS A 88 -15.67 1.52 -14.74
C HIS A 88 -17.18 1.37 -14.66
N ASP A 89 -17.68 0.35 -13.97
CA ASP A 89 -19.11 0.06 -13.94
C ASP A 89 -19.83 0.89 -12.85
N TRP A 90 -19.08 1.42 -11.89
CA TRP A 90 -19.67 2.16 -10.79
C TRP A 90 -18.99 3.51 -10.45
N MET A 91 -17.68 3.54 -10.11
CA MET A 91 -17.01 4.77 -9.61
C MET A 91 -16.94 5.86 -10.68
N ALA A 92 -16.66 5.49 -11.93
CA ALA A 92 -16.55 6.42 -13.07
C ALA A 92 -17.83 7.25 -13.27
N ASN A 93 -19.00 6.65 -13.11
CA ASN A 93 -20.30 7.36 -13.22
C ASN A 93 -20.45 8.50 -12.20
N ARG A 94 -19.77 8.41 -11.06
CA ARG A 94 -19.79 9.46 -10.02
C ARG A 94 -18.69 10.49 -10.23
N LEU A 95 -17.55 10.07 -10.76
CA LEU A 95 -16.35 10.90 -10.85
C LEU A 95 -16.31 11.76 -12.11
N ILE A 96 -16.70 11.23 -13.26
CA ILE A 96 -16.69 11.97 -14.54
C ILE A 96 -17.60 13.19 -14.44
N GLY A 97 -17.06 14.35 -14.86
CA GLY A 97 -17.71 15.65 -14.77
C GLY A 97 -17.63 16.32 -13.39
N SER A 98 -17.08 15.66 -12.38
CA SER A 98 -16.88 16.23 -11.04
C SER A 98 -15.52 16.92 -10.91
N ASP A 99 -15.36 17.72 -9.86
CA ASP A 99 -14.14 18.46 -9.53
C ASP A 99 -13.02 17.49 -9.06
N ALA A 100 -11.93 17.39 -9.81
CA ALA A 100 -10.81 16.51 -9.49
C ALA A 100 -10.08 16.90 -8.18
N ALA A 101 -10.16 18.16 -7.74
CA ALA A 101 -9.54 18.64 -6.51
C ALA A 101 -10.35 18.34 -5.26
N ALA A 102 -11.60 17.84 -5.39
CA ALA A 102 -12.47 17.54 -4.25
C ALA A 102 -12.18 16.14 -3.63
N ILE A 103 -10.91 15.83 -3.36
CA ILE A 103 -10.41 14.50 -2.96
C ILE A 103 -11.23 13.92 -1.80
N GLU A 104 -11.36 14.68 -0.69
CA GLU A 104 -12.06 14.22 0.51
C GLU A 104 -13.54 13.89 0.25
N SER A 105 -14.21 14.72 -0.57
CA SER A 105 -15.62 14.51 -0.94
C SER A 105 -15.78 13.22 -1.75
N HIS A 106 -14.88 12.94 -2.68
CA HIS A 106 -14.88 11.72 -3.47
C HIS A 106 -14.56 10.51 -2.61
N TRP A 107 -13.50 10.60 -1.80
CA TRP A 107 -13.09 9.51 -0.91
C TRP A 107 -14.24 9.09 0.00
N ARG A 108 -14.84 10.05 0.71
CA ARG A 108 -15.95 9.79 1.62
C ARG A 108 -17.15 9.17 0.91
N PHE A 109 -17.57 9.76 -0.22
CA PHE A 109 -18.72 9.27 -0.98
C PHE A 109 -18.53 7.83 -1.45
N LEU A 110 -17.33 7.51 -2.00
CA LEU A 110 -17.03 6.19 -2.49
C LEU A 110 -16.90 5.19 -1.34
N TYR A 111 -16.19 5.54 -0.26
CA TYR A 111 -15.98 4.67 0.88
C TYR A 111 -17.28 4.30 1.59
N GLU A 112 -18.17 5.27 1.88
CA GLU A 112 -19.44 5.02 2.53
C GLU A 112 -20.32 4.01 1.75
N ARG A 113 -20.14 3.94 0.44
CA ARG A 113 -20.87 2.99 -0.41
C ARG A 113 -20.15 1.65 -0.54
N CYS A 114 -18.82 1.62 -0.47
CA CYS A 114 -18.06 0.38 -0.41
C CYS A 114 -18.46 -0.48 0.80
N ILE A 115 -18.87 0.14 1.90
CA ILE A 115 -19.34 -0.58 3.11
C ILE A 115 -20.49 -1.54 2.77
N ALA A 116 -21.36 -1.20 1.85
CA ALA A 116 -22.45 -2.06 1.40
C ALA A 116 -21.98 -3.34 0.69
N PHE A 117 -20.72 -3.35 0.18
CA PHE A 117 -20.11 -4.49 -0.52
C PHE A 117 -19.09 -5.23 0.37
N GLY A 118 -18.93 -4.81 1.63
CA GLY A 118 -17.95 -5.33 2.57
C GLY A 118 -16.86 -4.33 2.95
N GLY A 119 -16.48 -3.41 2.05
CA GLY A 119 -15.58 -2.29 2.33
C GLY A 119 -14.12 -2.65 2.51
N VAL A 120 -13.70 -3.88 2.11
CA VAL A 120 -12.35 -4.41 2.37
C VAL A 120 -11.73 -5.13 1.15
N GLY A 121 -12.48 -5.28 0.06
CA GLY A 121 -12.07 -6.06 -1.11
C GLY A 121 -11.63 -5.22 -2.31
N ALA A 122 -12.05 -5.67 -3.50
CA ALA A 122 -11.73 -5.02 -4.77
C ALA A 122 -12.21 -3.57 -4.84
N GLU A 123 -13.31 -3.25 -4.17
CA GLU A 123 -13.86 -1.89 -4.07
C GLU A 123 -12.92 -0.93 -3.33
N LEU A 124 -12.27 -1.38 -2.25
CA LEU A 124 -11.31 -0.53 -1.53
C LEU A 124 -10.00 -0.38 -2.31
N ARG A 125 -9.59 -1.43 -3.02
CA ARG A 125 -8.46 -1.36 -3.96
C ARG A 125 -8.73 -0.38 -5.11
N ALA A 126 -9.93 -0.41 -5.67
CA ALA A 126 -10.36 0.55 -6.68
C ALA A 126 -10.34 2.00 -6.15
N LEU A 127 -10.86 2.21 -4.93
CA LEU A 127 -10.82 3.50 -4.26
C LEU A 127 -9.37 3.97 -4.03
N SER A 128 -8.47 3.07 -3.64
CA SER A 128 -7.05 3.39 -3.44
C SER A 128 -6.42 3.94 -4.72
N ALA A 129 -6.62 3.26 -5.85
CA ALA A 129 -6.09 3.70 -7.14
C ALA A 129 -6.62 5.09 -7.55
N ILE A 130 -7.90 5.34 -7.35
CA ILE A 130 -8.52 6.64 -7.60
C ILE A 130 -7.95 7.73 -6.68
N ASP A 131 -7.80 7.46 -5.39
CA ASP A 131 -7.28 8.43 -4.43
C ASP A 131 -5.83 8.83 -4.73
N LEU A 132 -4.97 7.87 -5.11
CA LEU A 132 -3.62 8.16 -5.56
C LEU A 132 -3.63 9.12 -6.76
N ALA A 133 -4.46 8.84 -7.76
CA ALA A 133 -4.57 9.67 -8.96
C ALA A 133 -5.08 11.09 -8.66
N LEU A 134 -6.01 11.24 -7.73
CA LEU A 134 -6.52 12.55 -7.32
C LEU A 134 -5.47 13.37 -6.56
N TRP A 135 -4.69 12.75 -5.69
CA TRP A 135 -3.54 13.39 -5.03
C TRP A 135 -2.45 13.77 -6.03
N ASP A 136 -2.21 12.93 -7.03
CA ASP A 136 -1.25 13.23 -8.11
C ASP A 136 -1.70 14.47 -8.90
N ILE A 137 -2.99 14.54 -9.30
CA ILE A 137 -3.57 15.74 -9.93
C ILE A 137 -3.38 16.97 -9.05
N ALA A 138 -3.70 16.89 -7.76
CA ALA A 138 -3.56 18.01 -6.84
C ALA A 138 -2.11 18.52 -6.77
N GLY A 139 -1.14 17.60 -6.73
CA GLY A 139 0.28 17.95 -6.75
C GLY A 139 0.70 18.62 -8.07
N GLN A 140 0.22 18.11 -9.21
CA GLN A 140 0.48 18.70 -10.53
C GLN A 140 -0.11 20.10 -10.66
N LEU A 141 -1.38 20.28 -10.25
CA LEU A 141 -2.03 21.61 -10.28
C LEU A 141 -1.34 22.65 -9.39
N CYS A 142 -0.78 22.23 -8.27
CA CYS A 142 -0.02 23.08 -7.36
C CYS A 142 1.45 23.22 -7.76
N GLU A 143 1.92 22.51 -8.79
CA GLU A 143 3.34 22.42 -9.18
C GLU A 143 4.23 22.02 -7.99
N ARG A 144 3.76 21.08 -7.16
CA ARG A 144 4.46 20.59 -5.95
C ARG A 144 4.36 19.07 -5.85
N PRO A 145 5.36 18.42 -5.28
CA PRO A 145 5.23 17.01 -4.91
C PRO A 145 4.19 16.84 -3.79
N VAL A 146 3.52 15.68 -3.79
CA VAL A 146 2.44 15.39 -2.83
C VAL A 146 2.92 15.50 -1.38
N TRP A 147 4.15 15.09 -1.07
CA TRP A 147 4.67 15.21 0.30
C TRP A 147 4.70 16.65 0.82
N ARG A 148 4.86 17.67 -0.05
CA ARG A 148 4.74 19.08 0.36
C ARG A 148 3.30 19.47 0.68
N LEU A 149 2.34 18.95 -0.09
CA LEU A 149 0.91 19.19 0.19
C LEU A 149 0.47 18.54 1.50
N LEU A 150 1.11 17.44 1.87
CA LEU A 150 0.89 16.75 3.14
C LEU A 150 1.61 17.38 4.35
N GLY A 151 2.38 18.43 4.13
CA GLY A 151 3.06 19.19 5.19
C GLY A 151 4.52 18.80 5.44
N GLY A 152 5.12 17.95 4.60
CA GLY A 152 6.55 17.59 4.64
C GLY A 152 7.48 18.70 4.13
N PRO A 153 8.83 18.49 4.14
CA PRO A 153 9.45 17.23 4.53
C PRO A 153 9.76 17.15 6.02
N VAL A 154 9.69 15.95 6.57
CA VAL A 154 10.21 15.63 7.91
C VAL A 154 11.58 14.95 7.85
N ARG A 155 12.04 14.62 6.64
CA ARG A 155 13.35 14.01 6.31
C ARG A 155 13.70 14.28 4.85
N ASP A 156 14.99 14.23 4.52
CA ASP A 156 15.48 14.47 3.15
C ASP A 156 15.52 13.18 2.31
N ALA A 157 15.57 12.02 2.95
CA ALA A 157 15.54 10.71 2.33
C ALA A 157 14.80 9.71 3.21
N VAL A 158 14.16 8.72 2.60
CA VAL A 158 13.37 7.70 3.28
C VAL A 158 14.19 6.42 3.41
N PRO A 159 14.45 5.91 4.64
CA PRO A 159 15.10 4.64 4.84
C PRO A 159 14.31 3.50 4.20
N VAL A 160 15.02 2.56 3.56
CA VAL A 160 14.40 1.40 2.90
C VAL A 160 15.02 0.09 3.36
N TYR A 161 14.26 -0.99 3.25
CA TYR A 161 14.77 -2.35 3.34
C TYR A 161 14.44 -3.16 2.08
N ASN A 162 15.18 -4.24 1.85
CA ASN A 162 14.87 -5.17 0.76
C ASN A 162 14.03 -6.33 1.26
N SER A 163 12.80 -6.47 0.74
CA SER A 163 12.05 -7.71 0.81
C SER A 163 12.60 -8.68 -0.22
N CYS A 164 12.92 -9.91 0.20
CA CYS A 164 13.66 -10.85 -0.63
C CYS A 164 12.77 -11.58 -1.65
N GLY A 165 12.00 -10.82 -2.44
CA GLY A 165 11.27 -11.29 -3.61
C GLY A 165 12.17 -11.44 -4.84
N GLY A 166 11.83 -12.38 -5.73
CA GLY A 166 12.49 -12.53 -7.04
C GLY A 166 11.78 -11.74 -8.15
N PRO A 167 12.33 -11.68 -9.38
CA PRO A 167 11.75 -10.95 -10.51
C PRO A 167 10.37 -11.45 -10.93
N PHE A 168 10.04 -12.69 -10.58
CA PHE A 168 8.76 -13.32 -10.93
C PHE A 168 7.79 -13.42 -9.74
N TYR A 169 8.19 -12.89 -8.59
CA TYR A 169 7.29 -12.79 -7.45
C TYR A 169 6.06 -11.96 -7.82
N GLY A 170 4.86 -12.45 -7.47
CA GLY A 170 3.61 -11.79 -7.85
C GLY A 170 3.14 -12.02 -9.29
N ARG A 171 3.90 -12.71 -10.15
CA ARG A 171 3.47 -13.05 -11.50
C ARG A 171 2.61 -14.30 -11.53
N ARG A 172 1.44 -14.22 -12.15
CA ARG A 172 0.66 -15.41 -12.54
C ARG A 172 1.41 -16.20 -13.58
N THR A 173 1.71 -17.45 -13.28
CA THR A 173 2.11 -18.39 -14.34
C THR A 173 0.86 -18.80 -15.13
N ALA A 174 0.88 -18.67 -16.45
CA ALA A 174 -0.21 -19.09 -17.30
C ALA A 174 -0.55 -20.56 -17.00
N GLY A 175 -1.82 -20.86 -16.68
CA GLY A 175 -2.29 -22.22 -16.37
C GLY A 175 -2.18 -22.65 -14.90
N SER A 176 -1.63 -21.84 -14.00
CA SER A 176 -1.63 -22.14 -12.57
C SER A 176 -2.99 -21.83 -11.95
N ALA A 177 -3.60 -22.81 -11.29
CA ALA A 177 -4.81 -22.63 -10.48
C ALA A 177 -4.52 -21.90 -9.15
N THR A 178 -3.24 -21.79 -8.77
CA THR A 178 -2.77 -21.03 -7.62
C THR A 178 -2.40 -19.63 -8.06
N PHE A 179 -2.59 -18.65 -7.19
CA PHE A 179 -1.99 -17.32 -7.37
C PHE A 179 -0.48 -17.51 -7.37
N ALA A 180 0.14 -17.51 -8.54
CA ALA A 180 1.59 -17.42 -8.59
C ALA A 180 2.00 -16.15 -7.88
N GLY A 181 2.85 -16.27 -6.89
CA GLY A 181 3.32 -15.16 -6.09
C GLY A 181 2.53 -14.87 -4.83
N TRP A 182 1.44 -15.61 -4.51
CA TRP A 182 0.99 -15.56 -3.13
C TRP A 182 2.04 -16.23 -2.25
N PRO A 183 2.49 -15.56 -1.19
CA PRO A 183 3.45 -16.12 -0.25
C PRO A 183 3.04 -17.52 0.21
N GLY A 184 4.00 -18.41 0.41
CA GLY A 184 3.75 -19.80 0.76
C GLY A 184 3.30 -20.73 -0.38
N HIS A 185 2.91 -20.22 -1.53
CA HIS A 185 2.40 -21.02 -2.65
C HIS A 185 3.23 -20.91 -3.94
N GLY A 186 4.22 -20.01 -3.98
CA GLY A 186 5.08 -19.79 -5.14
C GLY A 186 6.24 -20.77 -5.24
N ASP A 187 6.80 -20.89 -6.45
CA ASP A 187 8.12 -21.46 -6.66
C ASP A 187 9.16 -20.54 -6.02
N PRO A 188 10.09 -21.03 -5.18
CA PRO A 188 11.17 -20.21 -4.63
C PRO A 188 12.10 -19.62 -5.71
N GLY A 189 11.94 -19.99 -6.97
CA GLY A 189 12.74 -19.52 -8.07
C GLY A 189 13.96 -20.41 -8.34
N LYS A 190 14.98 -19.83 -8.95
CA LYS A 190 16.21 -20.49 -9.38
C LYS A 190 17.42 -19.62 -9.03
N PRO A 191 18.66 -20.15 -9.07
CA PRO A 191 19.86 -19.32 -8.85
C PRO A 191 19.93 -18.15 -9.85
N GLY A 192 20.22 -16.95 -9.34
CA GLY A 192 20.41 -15.77 -10.16
C GLY A 192 20.75 -14.53 -9.33
N PRO A 193 21.29 -13.46 -9.96
CA PRO A 193 21.76 -12.27 -9.23
C PRO A 193 20.64 -11.45 -8.59
N LEU A 194 19.39 -11.57 -9.08
CA LEU A 194 18.21 -10.90 -8.56
C LEU A 194 17.14 -11.87 -8.04
N GLU A 195 17.47 -13.16 -7.95
CA GLU A 195 16.57 -14.20 -7.45
C GLU A 195 16.64 -14.26 -5.92
N ASP A 196 16.27 -13.16 -5.26
CA ASP A 196 16.44 -13.00 -3.81
C ASP A 196 15.59 -14.00 -3.03
N ASN A 197 14.41 -14.39 -3.55
CA ASN A 197 13.61 -15.43 -2.94
C ASN A 197 14.33 -16.78 -2.87
N TRP A 198 15.09 -17.14 -3.92
CA TRP A 198 15.93 -18.33 -3.90
C TRP A 198 17.19 -18.13 -3.06
N ASN A 199 17.87 -16.98 -3.23
CA ASN A 199 19.13 -16.68 -2.58
C ASN A 199 18.99 -16.58 -1.06
N CYS A 200 17.89 -16.01 -0.54
CA CYS A 200 17.68 -15.86 0.90
C CYS A 200 17.56 -17.20 1.67
N ILE A 201 17.25 -18.28 0.96
CA ILE A 201 17.19 -19.63 1.53
C ILE A 201 18.48 -20.42 1.27
N ASN A 202 19.05 -20.30 0.06
CA ASN A 202 20.14 -21.18 -0.38
C ASN A 202 21.53 -20.54 -0.25
N ARG A 203 21.63 -19.20 -0.24
CA ARG A 203 22.86 -18.42 -0.10
C ARG A 203 22.62 -17.15 0.73
N PRO A 204 22.00 -17.25 1.93
CA PRO A 204 21.56 -16.09 2.67
C PRO A 204 22.70 -15.14 3.08
N GLY A 205 23.86 -15.67 3.45
CA GLY A 205 25.04 -14.86 3.79
C GLY A 205 25.59 -14.08 2.60
N ASP A 206 25.69 -14.71 1.42
CA ASP A 206 26.16 -14.04 0.19
C ASP A 206 25.16 -12.95 -0.25
N LEU A 207 23.84 -13.20 -0.09
CA LEU A 207 22.82 -12.20 -0.37
C LEU A 207 22.93 -11.01 0.58
N ALA A 208 23.10 -11.24 1.88
CA ALA A 208 23.26 -10.17 2.87
C ALA A 208 24.50 -9.30 2.58
N GLU A 209 25.65 -9.90 2.27
CA GLU A 209 26.85 -9.19 1.86
C GLU A 209 26.59 -8.35 0.61
N LYS A 210 25.91 -8.93 -0.39
CA LYS A 210 25.54 -8.21 -1.62
C LYS A 210 24.59 -7.03 -1.38
N LEU A 211 23.65 -7.17 -0.47
CA LEU A 211 22.72 -6.09 -0.11
C LEU A 211 23.48 -4.94 0.61
N LEU A 212 24.41 -5.26 1.49
CA LEU A 212 25.28 -4.26 2.13
C LEU A 212 26.14 -3.50 1.10
N GLU A 213 26.73 -4.20 0.11
CA GLU A 213 27.46 -3.55 -0.99
C GLU A 213 26.58 -2.59 -1.79
N LEU A 214 25.28 -2.87 -1.92
CA LEU A 214 24.29 -2.02 -2.59
C LEU A 214 23.75 -0.91 -1.69
N GLY A 215 24.18 -0.86 -0.43
CA GLY A 215 23.80 0.15 0.54
C GLY A 215 22.55 -0.16 1.36
N TYR A 216 21.96 -1.36 1.25
CA TYR A 216 20.86 -1.75 2.13
C TYR A 216 21.37 -2.08 3.53
N GLY A 217 20.70 -1.53 4.55
CA GLY A 217 20.97 -1.85 5.96
C GLY A 217 19.99 -2.86 6.57
N ALA A 218 18.99 -3.33 5.82
CA ALA A 218 17.99 -4.24 6.33
C ALA A 218 17.40 -5.13 5.22
N MET A 219 17.00 -6.38 5.59
CA MET A 219 16.43 -7.36 4.68
C MET A 219 15.35 -8.21 5.34
N LYS A 220 14.25 -8.49 4.61
CA LYS A 220 13.12 -9.31 5.06
C LYS A 220 13.07 -10.63 4.29
N LEU A 221 12.95 -11.75 5.02
CA LEU A 221 12.98 -13.11 4.47
C LEU A 221 11.67 -13.84 4.73
N TRP A 222 11.28 -14.74 3.82
CA TRP A 222 10.11 -15.63 3.91
C TRP A 222 10.54 -17.08 4.20
N ALA A 223 11.43 -17.26 5.17
CA ALA A 223 12.12 -18.53 5.41
C ALA A 223 11.21 -19.67 5.89
N PHE A 224 10.01 -19.35 6.40
CA PHE A 224 9.06 -20.34 6.90
C PHE A 224 7.97 -20.73 5.89
N ASP A 225 7.91 -20.14 4.71
CA ASP A 225 6.91 -20.47 3.69
C ASP A 225 6.92 -21.94 3.28
N ALA A 226 8.12 -22.53 3.12
CA ALA A 226 8.27 -23.95 2.83
C ALA A 226 7.74 -24.83 3.97
N VAL A 227 7.95 -24.42 5.21
CA VAL A 227 7.44 -25.11 6.41
C VAL A 227 5.91 -25.06 6.43
N TYR A 228 5.32 -23.90 6.13
CA TYR A 228 3.88 -23.76 6.03
C TYR A 228 3.28 -24.67 4.97
N ARG A 229 3.84 -24.73 3.76
CA ARG A 229 3.36 -25.62 2.69
C ARG A 229 3.32 -27.08 3.10
N GLU A 230 4.27 -27.52 3.90
CA GLU A 230 4.38 -28.91 4.35
C GLU A 230 3.49 -29.23 5.57
N SER A 231 3.28 -28.26 6.47
CA SER A 231 2.61 -28.47 7.78
C SER A 231 1.19 -27.89 7.87
N GLY A 232 0.79 -27.02 6.93
CA GLY A 232 -0.45 -26.25 7.00
C GLY A 232 -0.48 -25.23 8.14
N GLY A 233 0.67 -24.94 8.78
CA GLY A 233 0.82 -23.91 9.81
C GLY A 233 0.19 -24.21 11.18
N GLN A 234 -0.54 -25.33 11.34
CA GLN A 234 -1.22 -25.65 12.59
C GLN A 234 -0.28 -26.17 13.67
N ARG A 235 0.77 -26.83 13.26
CA ARG A 235 1.85 -27.33 14.13
C ARG A 235 3.19 -27.17 13.46
N ILE A 236 4.24 -27.07 14.26
CA ILE A 236 5.61 -27.01 13.78
C ILE A 236 6.50 -27.88 14.68
N SER A 237 7.40 -28.66 14.08
CA SER A 237 8.38 -29.45 14.84
C SER A 237 9.62 -28.60 15.16
N ALA A 238 10.42 -29.02 16.15
CA ALA A 238 11.71 -28.38 16.46
C ALA A 238 12.65 -28.39 15.24
N LYS A 239 12.61 -29.47 14.44
CA LYS A 239 13.37 -29.58 13.18
C LYS A 239 12.94 -28.55 12.15
N ASP A 240 11.65 -28.26 12.05
CA ASP A 240 11.12 -27.26 11.11
C ASP A 240 11.47 -25.83 11.55
N VAL A 241 11.41 -25.57 12.87
CA VAL A 241 11.90 -24.30 13.44
C VAL A 241 13.37 -24.10 13.10
N ASP A 242 14.19 -25.11 13.36
CA ASP A 242 15.62 -25.07 13.07
C ASP A 242 15.92 -24.82 11.59
N ARG A 243 15.18 -25.48 10.68
CA ARG A 243 15.25 -25.27 9.23
C ARG A 243 14.89 -23.82 8.83
N GLY A 244 13.84 -23.25 9.41
CA GLY A 244 13.42 -21.89 9.10
C GLY A 244 14.34 -20.81 9.68
N VAL A 245 15.00 -21.08 10.81
CA VAL A 245 15.96 -20.15 11.43
C VAL A 245 17.34 -20.22 10.77
N ALA A 246 17.71 -21.35 10.16
CA ALA A 246 19.05 -21.57 9.58
C ALA A 246 19.52 -20.46 8.61
N PRO A 247 18.67 -19.91 7.69
CA PRO A 247 19.07 -18.78 6.85
C PRO A 247 19.53 -17.55 7.64
N PHE A 248 18.83 -17.23 8.73
CA PHE A 248 19.14 -16.07 9.58
C PHE A 248 20.47 -16.29 10.35
N ARG A 249 20.74 -17.51 10.83
CA ARG A 249 22.04 -17.84 11.44
C ARG A 249 23.18 -17.64 10.44
N ALA A 250 23.02 -18.13 9.19
CA ALA A 250 24.04 -17.98 8.15
C ALA A 250 24.28 -16.50 7.78
N ILE A 251 23.26 -15.63 7.83
CA ILE A 251 23.44 -14.19 7.70
C ILE A 251 24.27 -13.65 8.86
N ARG A 252 23.93 -14.00 10.11
CA ARG A 252 24.66 -13.56 11.30
C ARG A 252 26.11 -14.05 11.33
N GLU A 253 26.36 -15.27 10.87
CA GLU A 253 27.70 -15.81 10.72
C GLU A 253 28.54 -15.05 9.67
N ARG A 254 27.91 -14.60 8.57
CA ARG A 254 28.60 -13.94 7.46
C ARG A 254 28.88 -12.46 7.70
N VAL A 255 27.90 -11.73 8.17
CA VAL A 255 27.92 -10.25 8.25
C VAL A 255 27.62 -9.70 9.65
N GLY A 256 27.45 -10.56 10.63
CA GLY A 256 27.17 -10.12 12.01
C GLY A 256 25.84 -9.35 12.09
N ASN A 257 25.88 -8.19 12.72
CA ASN A 257 24.75 -7.28 12.90
C ASN A 257 24.83 -6.05 11.96
N ASP A 258 25.64 -6.10 10.92
CA ASP A 258 25.78 -4.98 9.97
C ASP A 258 24.53 -4.81 9.10
N ILE A 259 23.70 -5.85 9.01
CA ILE A 259 22.38 -5.80 8.37
C ILE A 259 21.29 -6.23 9.35
N ASP A 260 20.21 -5.46 9.44
CA ASP A 260 19.02 -5.88 10.17
C ASP A 260 18.28 -6.98 9.39
N VAL A 261 17.76 -7.97 10.13
CA VAL A 261 16.97 -9.06 9.52
C VAL A 261 15.56 -9.04 10.05
N MET A 262 14.60 -9.32 9.17
CA MET A 262 13.19 -9.44 9.50
C MET A 262 12.64 -10.74 8.93
N LEU A 263 11.68 -11.33 9.64
CA LEU A 263 10.90 -12.46 9.18
C LEU A 263 9.51 -12.01 8.79
N ASP A 264 9.01 -12.48 7.66
CA ASP A 264 7.61 -12.39 7.29
C ASP A 264 6.98 -13.79 7.30
N GLY A 265 5.85 -13.93 7.97
CA GLY A 265 5.13 -15.19 8.16
C GLY A 265 3.77 -15.23 7.48
N HIS A 266 3.35 -14.15 6.81
CA HIS A 266 2.14 -14.03 5.96
C HIS A 266 0.82 -14.49 6.63
N GLY A 267 0.74 -14.47 7.95
CA GLY A 267 -0.44 -14.87 8.71
C GLY A 267 -0.74 -16.37 8.72
N PHE A 268 0.25 -17.22 8.45
CA PHE A 268 0.00 -18.64 8.19
C PHE A 268 -0.05 -19.54 9.41
N PHE A 269 0.53 -19.13 10.55
CA PHE A 269 0.75 -20.04 11.65
C PHE A 269 -0.29 -19.87 12.76
N SER A 270 -0.64 -20.99 13.41
CA SER A 270 -1.38 -20.96 14.67
C SER A 270 -0.55 -20.29 15.77
N LEU A 271 -1.20 -19.81 16.84
CA LEU A 271 -0.50 -19.16 17.95
C LEU A 271 0.62 -20.06 18.52
N ALA A 272 0.34 -21.35 18.71
CA ALA A 272 1.33 -22.28 19.26
C ALA A 272 2.53 -22.49 18.33
N ALA A 273 2.30 -22.61 17.03
CA ALA A 273 3.36 -22.72 16.01
C ALA A 273 4.14 -21.41 15.90
N GLY A 274 3.46 -20.27 15.85
CA GLY A 274 4.08 -18.95 15.83
C GLY A 274 4.98 -18.69 17.03
N LEU A 275 4.53 -19.04 18.25
CA LEU A 275 5.37 -18.92 19.46
C LEU A 275 6.59 -19.86 19.44
N ALA A 276 6.48 -21.04 18.81
CA ALA A 276 7.65 -21.90 18.60
C ALA A 276 8.66 -21.27 17.64
N ILE A 277 8.20 -20.67 16.54
CA ILE A 277 9.03 -19.90 15.61
C ILE A 277 9.69 -18.74 16.35
N ALA A 278 8.92 -17.93 17.09
CA ALA A 278 9.44 -16.77 17.81
C ALA A 278 10.57 -17.17 18.78
N ARG A 279 10.41 -18.28 19.52
CA ARG A 279 11.47 -18.78 20.42
C ARG A 279 12.77 -19.10 19.66
N GLY A 280 12.68 -19.71 18.48
CA GLY A 280 13.84 -19.97 17.62
C GLY A 280 14.48 -18.70 17.07
N MET A 281 13.67 -17.73 16.71
CA MET A 281 14.16 -16.46 16.14
C MET A 281 14.86 -15.55 17.16
N ARG A 282 14.66 -15.71 18.45
CA ARG A 282 15.30 -14.86 19.48
C ARG A 282 16.83 -14.86 19.40
N GLU A 283 17.45 -15.96 19.01
CA GLU A 283 18.90 -16.07 18.91
C GLU A 283 19.50 -15.18 17.82
N VAL A 284 18.74 -14.89 16.75
CA VAL A 284 19.20 -14.08 15.60
C VAL A 284 18.79 -12.61 15.73
N GLN A 285 18.09 -12.25 16.80
CA GLN A 285 17.69 -10.88 17.13
C GLN A 285 17.07 -10.15 15.92
N PRO A 286 15.92 -10.59 15.40
CA PRO A 286 15.28 -9.90 14.28
C PRO A 286 14.79 -8.51 14.71
N LEU A 287 14.85 -7.54 13.79
CA LEU A 287 14.32 -6.20 14.03
C LEU A 287 12.80 -6.27 14.31
N TRP A 288 12.08 -7.10 13.55
CA TRP A 288 10.71 -7.53 13.83
C TRP A 288 10.41 -8.88 13.17
N MET A 289 9.32 -9.48 13.62
CA MET A 289 8.63 -10.56 12.92
C MET A 289 7.27 -10.04 12.46
N GLU A 290 6.98 -10.20 11.17
CA GLU A 290 5.78 -9.72 10.52
C GLU A 290 4.80 -10.87 10.33
N ASP A 291 3.53 -10.62 10.67
CA ASP A 291 2.39 -11.50 10.38
C ASP A 291 2.64 -13.00 10.58
N VAL A 292 3.30 -13.38 11.68
CA VAL A 292 3.56 -14.80 11.95
C VAL A 292 2.26 -15.56 12.19
N VAL A 293 1.32 -14.95 12.92
CA VAL A 293 -0.01 -15.50 13.19
C VAL A 293 -1.07 -14.71 12.43
N ARG A 294 -2.26 -15.30 12.28
CA ARG A 294 -3.37 -14.65 11.56
C ARG A 294 -3.72 -13.28 12.14
N THR A 295 -3.93 -12.33 11.24
CA THR A 295 -4.13 -10.91 11.57
C THR A 295 -5.60 -10.54 11.81
N ASP A 296 -6.53 -11.43 11.49
CA ASP A 296 -7.97 -11.24 11.66
C ASP A 296 -8.48 -11.44 13.09
N ASN A 297 -7.59 -11.74 14.04
CA ASN A 297 -7.92 -11.92 15.45
C ASN A 297 -6.96 -11.14 16.35
N VAL A 298 -7.41 -9.98 16.81
CA VAL A 298 -6.63 -9.05 17.66
C VAL A 298 -6.17 -9.71 18.96
N GLN A 299 -6.98 -10.57 19.57
CA GLN A 299 -6.62 -11.27 20.80
C GLN A 299 -5.46 -12.26 20.59
N THR A 300 -5.44 -12.94 19.43
CA THR A 300 -4.33 -13.83 19.05
C THR A 300 -3.05 -13.03 18.83
N LEU A 301 -3.14 -11.90 18.13
CA LEU A 301 -2.00 -10.99 17.91
C LEU A 301 -1.46 -10.47 19.25
N ALA A 302 -2.33 -10.01 20.15
CA ALA A 302 -1.93 -9.51 21.46
C ALA A 302 -1.26 -10.61 22.32
N ALA A 303 -1.80 -11.84 22.31
CA ALA A 303 -1.20 -12.98 22.98
C ALA A 303 0.17 -13.34 22.38
N PHE A 304 0.27 -13.35 21.05
CA PHE A 304 1.55 -13.59 20.38
C PHE A 304 2.57 -12.53 20.76
N ARG A 305 2.23 -11.24 20.63
CA ARG A 305 3.11 -10.13 21.00
C ARG A 305 3.62 -10.23 22.44
N ALA A 306 2.74 -10.58 23.39
CA ALA A 306 3.09 -10.69 24.80
C ALA A 306 4.15 -11.79 25.07
N ASP A 307 4.06 -12.91 24.36
CA ASP A 307 4.86 -14.11 24.64
C ASP A 307 6.01 -14.35 23.64
N ALA A 308 6.01 -13.68 22.48
CA ALA A 308 7.01 -13.88 21.44
C ALA A 308 8.43 -13.51 21.89
N GLY A 309 8.58 -12.42 22.64
CA GLY A 309 9.88 -11.90 23.09
C GLY A 309 10.75 -11.36 21.94
N VAL A 310 10.11 -11.00 20.82
CA VAL A 310 10.66 -10.27 19.66
C VAL A 310 9.59 -9.27 19.21
N PRO A 311 9.95 -8.12 18.63
CA PRO A 311 8.97 -7.15 18.16
C PRO A 311 8.07 -7.73 17.06
N LEU A 312 6.79 -7.37 17.07
CA LEU A 312 5.78 -7.79 16.10
C LEU A 312 5.40 -6.63 15.17
N ALA A 313 5.51 -6.82 13.87
CA ALA A 313 4.91 -5.97 12.85
C ALA A 313 3.57 -6.56 12.37
N VAL A 314 2.56 -5.71 12.18
CA VAL A 314 1.21 -6.04 11.70
C VAL A 314 0.73 -4.90 10.82
N SER A 315 0.16 -5.02 9.77
CA SER A 315 0.01 -5.99 8.69
C SER A 315 -0.48 -5.20 7.48
N GLU A 316 0.05 -5.48 6.32
CA GLU A 316 -0.51 -4.97 5.05
C GLU A 316 -1.91 -5.55 4.77
N MET A 317 -2.24 -6.68 5.39
CA MET A 317 -3.55 -7.32 5.25
C MET A 317 -4.67 -6.61 6.01
N LEU A 318 -4.34 -5.68 6.92
CA LEU A 318 -5.31 -4.76 7.52
C LEU A 318 -5.59 -3.64 6.51
N VAL A 319 -6.86 -3.39 6.21
CA VAL A 319 -7.22 -2.48 5.11
C VAL A 319 -8.15 -1.35 5.52
N THR A 320 -8.62 -1.30 6.74
CA THR A 320 -9.47 -0.21 7.23
C THR A 320 -8.92 0.42 8.50
N ARG A 321 -9.10 1.72 8.67
CA ARG A 321 -8.75 2.45 9.90
C ARG A 321 -9.34 1.78 11.15
N GLU A 322 -10.52 1.19 11.03
CA GLU A 322 -11.17 0.48 12.12
C GLU A 322 -10.39 -0.77 12.55
N GLN A 323 -9.84 -1.53 11.60
CA GLN A 323 -9.00 -2.69 11.91
C GLN A 323 -7.69 -2.26 12.58
N TYR A 324 -7.02 -1.21 12.08
CA TYR A 324 -5.84 -0.65 12.73
C TYR A 324 -6.14 -0.12 14.14
N ARG A 325 -7.28 0.56 14.32
CA ARG A 325 -7.71 1.02 15.65
C ARG A 325 -7.81 -0.15 16.64
N GLN A 326 -8.44 -1.24 16.23
CA GLN A 326 -8.59 -2.43 17.10
C GLN A 326 -7.23 -3.03 17.48
N VAL A 327 -6.29 -3.11 16.54
CA VAL A 327 -4.92 -3.60 16.80
C VAL A 327 -4.18 -2.67 17.77
N LEU A 328 -4.26 -1.36 17.56
CA LEU A 328 -3.59 -0.37 18.39
C LEU A 328 -4.17 -0.31 19.82
N GLU A 329 -5.50 -0.24 19.95
CA GLU A 329 -6.18 -0.28 21.26
C GLU A 329 -5.94 -1.61 22.00
N GLY A 330 -5.90 -2.71 21.25
CA GLY A 330 -5.59 -4.05 21.76
C GLY A 330 -4.12 -4.25 22.12
N ARG A 331 -3.23 -3.26 21.86
CA ARG A 331 -1.78 -3.39 22.04
C ARG A 331 -1.23 -4.64 21.38
N ALA A 332 -1.70 -4.90 20.15
CA ALA A 332 -1.46 -6.15 19.44
C ALA A 332 -0.32 -6.05 18.40
N ALA A 333 0.42 -4.93 18.37
CA ALA A 333 1.57 -4.72 17.48
C ALA A 333 2.62 -3.81 18.12
N ASP A 334 3.89 -3.97 17.73
CA ASP A 334 4.99 -3.04 18.01
C ASP A 334 5.23 -2.08 16.84
N TYR A 335 4.91 -2.53 15.64
CA TYR A 335 4.88 -1.75 14.40
C TYR A 335 3.58 -2.03 13.66
N VAL A 336 3.03 -1.04 12.97
CA VAL A 336 1.95 -1.25 11.99
C VAL A 336 2.47 -1.03 10.59
N MET A 337 2.08 -1.91 9.67
CA MET A 337 2.44 -1.83 8.26
C MET A 337 1.23 -1.44 7.43
N ILE A 338 1.42 -0.54 6.45
CA ILE A 338 0.34 0.01 5.64
C ILE A 338 0.72 -0.06 4.16
N ASP A 339 -0.17 -0.60 3.34
CA ASP A 339 -0.08 -0.50 1.88
C ASP A 339 -1.02 0.59 1.36
N PRO A 340 -0.49 1.69 0.79
CA PRO A 340 -1.32 2.81 0.31
C PRO A 340 -2.32 2.41 -0.79
N THR A 341 -2.00 1.38 -1.57
CA THR A 341 -2.86 0.93 -2.67
C THR A 341 -3.92 -0.09 -2.24
N TRP A 342 -3.92 -0.46 -0.94
CA TRP A 342 -4.90 -1.41 -0.38
C TRP A 342 -5.87 -0.78 0.62
N VAL A 343 -5.43 0.26 1.36
CA VAL A 343 -6.20 0.82 2.49
C VAL A 343 -7.14 1.97 2.12
N GLY A 344 -7.19 2.41 0.86
CA GLY A 344 -7.98 3.56 0.43
C GLY A 344 -7.15 4.78 0.05
N GLY A 345 -5.89 4.57 -0.36
CA GLY A 345 -5.02 5.60 -0.92
C GLY A 345 -4.20 6.38 0.10
N ILE A 346 -3.61 7.45 -0.36
CA ILE A 346 -2.82 8.40 0.43
C ILE A 346 -3.64 9.00 1.57
N SER A 347 -4.91 9.35 1.29
CA SER A 347 -5.83 9.92 2.27
C SER A 347 -5.98 9.05 3.51
N GLU A 348 -6.26 7.77 3.31
CA GLU A 348 -6.48 6.84 4.44
C GLU A 348 -5.18 6.40 5.09
N THR A 349 -4.12 6.19 4.30
CA THR A 349 -2.78 5.88 4.81
C THR A 349 -2.32 6.93 5.82
N ARG A 350 -2.47 8.21 5.48
CA ARG A 350 -2.13 9.31 6.40
C ARG A 350 -2.91 9.24 7.71
N ARG A 351 -4.23 9.02 7.64
CA ARG A 351 -5.09 8.93 8.82
C ARG A 351 -4.72 7.76 9.73
N ILE A 352 -4.39 6.61 9.14
CA ILE A 352 -3.94 5.43 9.89
C ILE A 352 -2.59 5.72 10.55
N ALA A 353 -1.66 6.35 9.83
CA ALA A 353 -0.35 6.70 10.36
C ALA A 353 -0.45 7.73 11.52
N GLU A 354 -1.33 8.73 11.40
CA GLU A 354 -1.61 9.67 12.49
C GLU A 354 -2.24 8.97 13.71
N LEU A 355 -3.14 8.01 13.48
CA LEU A 355 -3.71 7.19 14.55
C LEU A 355 -2.63 6.36 15.26
N ALA A 356 -1.71 5.74 14.52
CA ALA A 356 -0.60 4.98 15.09
C ALA A 356 0.32 5.85 15.96
N GLN A 357 0.58 7.10 15.55
CA GLN A 357 1.35 8.06 16.34
C GLN A 357 0.70 8.36 17.70
N LEU A 358 -0.63 8.45 17.80
CA LEU A 358 -1.33 8.65 19.07
C LEU A 358 -1.10 7.49 20.05
N HIS A 359 -0.85 6.29 19.52
CA HIS A 359 -0.51 5.10 20.30
C HIS A 359 1.00 4.91 20.50
N ASN A 360 1.83 5.82 19.99
CA ASN A 360 3.30 5.72 19.98
C ASN A 360 3.79 4.42 19.32
N VAL A 361 3.12 3.99 18.24
CA VAL A 361 3.48 2.83 17.44
C VAL A 361 4.05 3.33 16.10
N PRO A 362 5.30 2.97 15.76
CA PRO A 362 5.89 3.34 14.48
C PRO A 362 5.21 2.63 13.31
N VAL A 363 5.29 3.28 12.15
CA VAL A 363 4.64 2.84 10.91
C VAL A 363 5.70 2.38 9.90
N LEU A 364 5.37 1.33 9.19
CA LEU A 364 6.13 0.79 8.07
C LEU A 364 5.27 0.94 6.80
N MET A 365 5.89 1.25 5.67
CA MET A 365 5.21 1.30 4.38
C MET A 365 5.48 0.01 3.63
N HIS A 366 4.42 -0.74 3.34
CA HIS A 366 4.49 -1.97 2.56
C HIS A 366 4.69 -1.69 1.06
N ASP A 367 5.54 -2.46 0.38
CA ASP A 367 5.62 -2.54 -1.08
C ASP A 367 6.29 -3.83 -1.56
N CYS A 368 5.50 -4.82 -1.90
CA CYS A 368 5.90 -5.95 -2.73
C CYS A 368 5.11 -5.97 -4.04
N THR A 369 4.57 -4.82 -4.46
CA THR A 369 3.57 -4.67 -5.51
C THR A 369 4.13 -3.85 -6.67
N GLY A 370 3.75 -2.60 -6.83
CA GLY A 370 4.09 -1.84 -8.01
C GLY A 370 4.73 -0.47 -7.73
N PRO A 371 5.20 0.21 -8.77
CA PRO A 371 5.99 1.41 -8.59
C PRO A 371 5.23 2.58 -7.95
N LEU A 372 3.93 2.76 -8.22
CA LEU A 372 3.21 3.86 -7.60
C LEU A 372 2.91 3.61 -6.12
N THR A 373 2.81 2.36 -5.70
CA THR A 373 2.77 1.99 -4.27
C THR A 373 4.03 2.49 -3.56
N LEU A 374 5.22 2.22 -4.13
CA LEU A 374 6.48 2.72 -3.63
C LEU A 374 6.47 4.25 -3.50
N PHE A 375 6.13 4.96 -4.57
CA PHE A 375 6.14 6.43 -4.56
C PHE A 375 5.08 7.03 -3.62
N ALA A 376 3.91 6.41 -3.48
CA ALA A 376 2.91 6.81 -2.49
C ALA A 376 3.46 6.67 -1.06
N GLY A 377 4.07 5.53 -0.76
CA GLY A 377 4.73 5.29 0.53
C GLY A 377 5.84 6.30 0.82
N LEU A 378 6.68 6.62 -0.17
CA LEU A 378 7.73 7.64 -0.04
C LEU A 378 7.14 9.02 0.29
N ASN A 379 6.03 9.42 -0.36
CA ASN A 379 5.37 10.70 -0.08
C ASN A 379 4.80 10.75 1.36
N ILE A 380 4.21 9.66 1.85
CA ILE A 380 3.74 9.53 3.23
C ILE A 380 4.94 9.57 4.19
N ALA A 381 5.97 8.77 3.95
CA ALA A 381 7.15 8.72 4.81
C ALA A 381 7.91 10.06 4.88
N ALA A 382 7.87 10.85 3.82
CA ALA A 382 8.42 12.19 3.77
C ALA A 382 7.62 13.22 4.59
N SER A 383 6.35 12.95 4.87
CA SER A 383 5.43 13.90 5.53
C SER A 383 5.01 13.49 6.94
N VAL A 384 5.14 12.20 7.30
CA VAL A 384 4.71 11.67 8.61
C VAL A 384 5.93 11.22 9.42
N PRO A 385 6.24 11.86 10.56
CA PRO A 385 7.43 11.56 11.36
C PRO A 385 7.51 10.11 11.85
N GLY A 386 6.35 9.48 12.17
CA GLY A 386 6.27 8.14 12.71
C GLY A 386 6.53 7.00 11.71
N VAL A 387 6.66 7.30 10.41
CA VAL A 387 7.04 6.29 9.41
C VAL A 387 8.54 6.06 9.47
N THR A 388 8.97 4.80 9.67
CA THR A 388 10.38 4.45 9.89
C THR A 388 11.06 3.86 8.67
N TYR A 389 10.35 3.02 7.93
CA TYR A 389 10.86 2.35 6.73
C TYR A 389 9.84 2.32 5.61
N GLN A 390 10.36 2.36 4.39
CA GLN A 390 9.66 1.97 3.17
C GLN A 390 10.22 0.62 2.69
N GLU A 391 9.34 -0.34 2.45
CA GLU A 391 9.69 -1.61 1.83
C GLU A 391 10.04 -1.43 0.37
N THR A 392 10.97 -2.25 -0.14
CA THR A 392 11.33 -2.33 -1.55
C THR A 392 11.62 -3.77 -1.95
N VAL A 393 11.41 -4.09 -3.22
CA VAL A 393 11.88 -5.32 -3.86
C VAL A 393 12.87 -4.94 -4.94
N ARG A 394 14.18 -5.06 -4.69
CA ARG A 394 15.21 -4.64 -5.64
C ARG A 394 15.11 -5.33 -7.01
N ALA A 395 14.60 -6.56 -7.02
CA ALA A 395 14.37 -7.29 -8.25
C ALA A 395 13.29 -6.62 -9.12
N HIS A 396 12.19 -6.13 -8.52
CA HIS A 396 11.15 -5.40 -9.23
C HIS A 396 11.67 -4.06 -9.75
N ILE A 397 12.39 -3.31 -8.93
CA ILE A 397 13.01 -2.03 -9.32
C ILE A 397 13.91 -2.23 -10.55
N ALA A 398 14.72 -3.29 -10.57
CA ALA A 398 15.69 -3.53 -11.62
C ALA A 398 15.07 -4.12 -12.91
N THR A 399 13.97 -4.89 -12.81
CA THR A 399 13.50 -5.70 -13.95
C THR A 399 12.08 -5.39 -14.41
N LEU A 400 11.23 -4.83 -13.56
CA LEU A 400 9.83 -4.57 -13.90
C LEU A 400 9.53 -3.08 -14.06
N TYR A 401 9.98 -2.25 -13.14
CA TYR A 401 9.70 -0.82 -13.14
C TYR A 401 10.17 -0.09 -14.41
N PRO A 402 11.32 -0.44 -15.05
CA PRO A 402 11.71 0.20 -16.32
C PRO A 402 10.74 -0.03 -17.48
N HIS A 403 9.84 -1.01 -17.37
CA HIS A 403 8.80 -1.29 -18.36
C HIS A 403 7.44 -0.68 -18.00
N LEU A 404 7.35 0.02 -16.89
CA LEU A 404 6.10 0.55 -16.36
C LEU A 404 6.10 2.06 -16.20
N ILE A 405 7.22 2.64 -15.75
CA ILE A 405 7.32 4.04 -15.35
C ILE A 405 8.45 4.80 -16.03
N ASP A 406 8.31 6.13 -16.09
CA ASP A 406 9.24 7.07 -16.71
C ASP A 406 10.40 7.51 -15.79
N THR A 407 10.56 6.88 -14.64
CA THR A 407 11.52 7.28 -13.61
C THR A 407 12.33 6.08 -13.14
N THR A 408 13.57 6.32 -12.75
CA THR A 408 14.43 5.34 -12.13
C THR A 408 14.42 5.50 -10.60
N VAL A 409 14.44 4.37 -9.89
CA VAL A 409 14.55 4.35 -8.42
C VAL A 409 16.00 4.08 -8.06
N GLU A 410 16.63 5.02 -7.35
CA GLU A 410 18.00 4.90 -6.89
C GLU A 410 18.05 4.77 -5.37
N ILE A 411 18.74 3.73 -4.87
CA ILE A 411 18.95 3.52 -3.44
C ILE A 411 20.40 3.85 -3.13
N LYS A 412 20.59 4.78 -2.21
CA LYS A 412 21.91 5.22 -1.74
C LYS A 412 21.97 5.17 -0.22
N ALA A 413 22.98 4.53 0.31
CA ALA A 413 23.17 4.40 1.77
C ALA A 413 21.89 3.94 2.51
N GLY A 414 21.15 2.98 1.93
CA GLY A 414 19.93 2.42 2.54
C GLY A 414 18.72 3.33 2.51
N ALA A 415 18.70 4.36 1.65
CA ALA A 415 17.59 5.29 1.56
C ALA A 415 17.29 5.72 0.10
N ILE A 416 16.08 6.19 -0.13
CA ILE A 416 15.64 6.84 -1.38
C ILE A 416 15.45 8.32 -1.11
N ALA A 417 16.09 9.17 -1.92
CA ALA A 417 15.95 10.62 -1.86
C ALA A 417 14.54 11.06 -2.29
N LEU A 418 14.04 12.17 -1.72
CA LEU A 418 12.73 12.71 -2.09
C LEU A 418 12.76 13.27 -3.51
N SER A 419 11.72 12.97 -4.29
CA SER A 419 11.50 13.58 -5.60
C SER A 419 10.93 15.00 -5.43
N GLU A 420 11.47 15.97 -6.14
CA GLU A 420 10.91 17.32 -6.25
C GLU A 420 9.91 17.45 -7.42
N ARG A 421 9.70 16.39 -8.19
CA ARG A 421 8.72 16.37 -9.28
C ARG A 421 7.30 16.55 -8.72
N SER A 422 6.51 17.38 -9.40
CA SER A 422 5.11 17.62 -9.03
C SER A 422 4.26 16.33 -9.09
N GLY A 423 3.21 16.29 -8.28
CA GLY A 423 2.37 15.11 -8.15
C GLY A 423 3.00 14.06 -7.23
N ILE A 424 2.71 12.79 -7.53
CA ILE A 424 3.27 11.64 -6.79
C ILE A 424 4.77 11.41 -7.08
N GLY A 425 5.30 12.07 -8.12
CA GLY A 425 6.72 12.01 -8.50
C GLY A 425 7.07 11.00 -9.58
N VAL A 426 6.10 10.32 -10.16
CA VAL A 426 6.28 9.26 -11.16
C VAL A 426 5.07 9.22 -12.11
N ARG A 427 5.25 8.76 -13.34
CA ARG A 427 4.18 8.57 -14.32
C ARG A 427 4.28 7.21 -14.98
N TRP A 428 3.14 6.67 -15.36
CA TRP A 428 3.06 5.52 -16.24
C TRP A 428 3.61 5.86 -17.62
N LEU A 429 4.31 4.92 -18.24
CA LEU A 429 4.66 4.98 -19.66
C LEU A 429 3.39 5.00 -20.52
N ASP A 430 3.36 5.79 -21.58
CA ASP A 430 2.20 5.95 -22.45
C ASP A 430 1.86 4.65 -23.20
N GLU A 431 2.86 3.87 -23.55
CA GLU A 431 2.73 2.61 -24.26
C GLU A 431 1.89 1.57 -23.51
N LEU A 432 1.75 1.70 -22.19
CA LEU A 432 0.88 0.82 -21.39
C LEU A 432 -0.61 1.04 -21.70
N PHE A 433 -1.00 2.25 -22.09
CA PHE A 433 -2.39 2.67 -22.26
C PHE A 433 -2.83 2.69 -23.73
N GLU A 434 -2.17 1.93 -24.59
CA GLU A 434 -2.67 1.73 -25.94
C GLU A 434 -4.04 1.05 -25.91
N SER A 435 -4.99 1.59 -26.69
CA SER A 435 -6.38 1.08 -26.71
C SER A 435 -6.49 -0.37 -27.20
N SER A 436 -5.46 -0.89 -27.84
CA SER A 436 -5.31 -2.29 -28.26
C SER A 436 -4.77 -3.20 -27.15
N ALA A 437 -4.27 -2.63 -26.03
CA ALA A 437 -3.70 -3.41 -24.95
C ALA A 437 -4.75 -4.33 -24.30
N LYS A 438 -4.37 -5.57 -24.04
CA LYS A 438 -5.23 -6.51 -23.34
C LYS A 438 -5.51 -5.97 -21.92
N GLY A 439 -6.79 -5.95 -21.52
CA GLY A 439 -7.20 -5.44 -20.21
C GLY A 439 -7.32 -3.92 -20.13
N TYR A 440 -7.17 -3.21 -21.26
CA TYR A 440 -7.47 -1.79 -21.33
C TYR A 440 -8.98 -1.53 -21.23
N ARG A 441 -9.36 -0.55 -20.42
CA ARG A 441 -10.74 -0.04 -20.32
C ARG A 441 -10.73 1.47 -20.22
N LEU A 442 -11.75 2.10 -20.81
CA LEU A 442 -11.96 3.55 -20.82
C LEU A 442 -13.39 3.88 -20.41
N SER A 443 -13.55 4.85 -19.53
CA SER A 443 -14.83 5.53 -19.23
C SER A 443 -14.64 7.03 -19.46
N GLY A 444 -15.63 7.69 -20.08
CA GLY A 444 -15.57 9.11 -20.43
C GLY A 444 -15.01 9.38 -21.82
N ARG A 445 -14.40 10.55 -22.00
CA ARG A 445 -13.82 11.01 -23.27
C ARG A 445 -12.44 11.60 -23.01
N LEU A 446 -11.44 11.09 -23.74
CA LEU A 446 -10.08 11.63 -23.76
C LEU A 446 -10.04 12.96 -24.50
#